data_6a1b0027bb447544daf262030d44a94a
#
_entry.id   6a1b0027bb447544daf262030d44a94a
#
_cell.length_a   1.000
_cell.length_b   1.000
_cell.length_c   1.000
_cell.angle_alpha   90.00
_cell.angle_beta   90.00
_cell.angle_gamma   90.00
#
_symmetry.space_group_name_H-M   'P 1'
#
loop_
_entity.id
_entity.type
_entity.pdbx_description
1 polymer ?
#
loop_
_entity_poly.entity_id
_entity_poly.type
_entity_poly.pdbx_seq_one_letter_code
_entity_poly.pdbx_strand_id
1 'polypeptide(L)'
;MQAAFIPASFEEVAGEVRRHLATLPTAIDSYLEDHILASQHYRIAVESEAAGFAAIHGESLITQFALAKRYRQMGQPLYAQLRRLAQVQAALVPTCDQFYLAHALDDYRQLAKQAYFFAAGTAPAAVLEPWSLRPVTADDIVLIRQESGDFFEPVEGYFEAGELYVTLRAGEPVGFGLTDISALYPDVASIGMYTIERFRHEGVGAATLGLLRDECQRRGLRAVAGCWYYNHLSKRTLERAGMHAPTRLLKVAY
;
A
#
# COMPACT_ATOMS: atom_id res chain seq x y z
N MET A 1 12.78 -21.35 27.24
CA MET A 1 13.16 -20.21 26.38
C MET A 1 12.17 -19.10 26.63
N GLN A 2 12.64 -17.97 27.18
CA GLN A 2 11.79 -16.84 27.52
C GLN A 2 11.79 -15.87 26.32
N ALA A 3 10.60 -15.55 25.81
CA ALA A 3 10.41 -14.56 24.77
C ALA A 3 9.65 -13.36 25.31
N ALA A 4 9.99 -12.16 24.82
CA ALA A 4 9.36 -10.91 25.21
C ALA A 4 9.00 -10.09 23.96
N PHE A 5 7.85 -9.43 24.01
CA PHE A 5 7.42 -8.40 23.06
C PHE A 5 7.55 -7.05 23.76
N ILE A 6 8.52 -6.28 23.35
CA ILE A 6 8.89 -5.00 23.96
C ILE A 6 8.30 -3.89 23.10
N PRO A 7 7.37 -3.06 23.64
CA PRO A 7 6.84 -1.92 22.90
C PRO A 7 7.96 -1.01 22.39
N ALA A 8 7.82 -0.53 21.18
CA ALA A 8 8.80 0.33 20.50
C ALA A 8 8.08 1.38 19.66
N SER A 9 8.71 2.53 19.40
CA SER A 9 8.26 3.47 18.41
C SER A 9 8.58 2.95 17.00
N PHE A 10 7.92 3.53 15.97
CA PHE A 10 8.26 3.18 14.59
C PHE A 10 9.72 3.49 14.28
N GLU A 11 10.24 4.63 14.71
CA GLU A 11 11.63 5.05 14.46
C GLU A 11 12.66 4.04 14.98
N GLU A 12 12.36 3.42 16.12
CA GLU A 12 13.23 2.40 16.72
C GLU A 12 13.29 1.09 15.92
N VAL A 13 12.24 0.74 15.17
CA VAL A 13 12.15 -0.48 14.35
C VAL A 13 12.20 -0.22 12.85
N ALA A 14 12.19 1.05 12.41
CA ALA A 14 12.08 1.44 10.99
C ALA A 14 13.15 0.76 10.11
N GLY A 15 14.38 0.66 10.60
CA GLY A 15 15.45 -0.01 9.86
C GLY A 15 15.21 -1.50 9.65
N GLU A 16 14.56 -2.18 10.60
CA GLU A 16 14.21 -3.61 10.50
C GLU A 16 13.01 -3.80 9.58
N VAL A 17 11.99 -2.95 9.72
CA VAL A 17 10.80 -2.92 8.86
C VAL A 17 11.20 -2.72 7.40
N ARG A 18 11.97 -1.67 7.08
CA ARG A 18 12.42 -1.39 5.72
C ARG A 18 13.26 -2.51 5.13
N ARG A 19 14.18 -3.10 5.91
CA ARG A 19 14.97 -4.26 5.46
C ARG A 19 14.08 -5.47 5.16
N HIS A 20 13.09 -5.76 6.01
CA HIS A 20 12.15 -6.86 5.77
C HIS A 20 11.35 -6.62 4.49
N LEU A 21 10.75 -5.45 4.35
CA LEU A 21 9.94 -5.09 3.18
C LEU A 21 10.76 -5.13 1.88
N ALA A 22 12.04 -4.75 1.92
CA ALA A 22 12.94 -4.85 0.77
C ALA A 22 13.23 -6.32 0.34
N THR A 23 12.98 -7.31 1.21
CA THR A 23 13.11 -8.74 0.85
C THR A 23 11.87 -9.29 0.16
N LEU A 24 10.75 -8.59 0.21
CA LEU A 24 9.52 -9.04 -0.44
C LEU A 24 9.63 -8.88 -1.97
N PRO A 25 9.09 -9.82 -2.75
CA PRO A 25 9.20 -9.78 -4.21
C PRO A 25 8.40 -8.65 -4.85
N THR A 26 7.51 -8.00 -4.11
CA THR A 26 6.74 -6.84 -4.56
C THR A 26 6.52 -5.86 -3.41
N ALA A 27 6.47 -4.56 -3.72
CA ALA A 27 6.15 -3.55 -2.72
C ALA A 27 4.67 -3.61 -2.33
N ILE A 28 4.38 -3.18 -1.12
CA ILE A 28 3.01 -2.95 -0.64
C ILE A 28 2.52 -1.57 -1.13
N ASP A 29 1.22 -1.34 -1.06
CA ASP A 29 0.60 -0.05 -1.38
C ASP A 29 0.48 0.86 -0.16
N SER A 30 0.09 2.12 -0.37
CA SER A 30 -0.11 3.10 0.70
C SER A 30 -1.15 2.66 1.73
N TYR A 31 -2.20 1.94 1.34
CA TYR A 31 -3.20 1.45 2.30
C TYR A 31 -2.60 0.56 3.40
N LEU A 32 -1.78 -0.42 3.04
CA LEU A 32 -1.12 -1.26 4.05
C LEU A 32 0.01 -0.49 4.76
N GLU A 33 0.71 0.38 4.05
CA GLU A 33 1.74 1.24 4.62
C GLU A 33 1.20 2.11 5.75
N ASP A 34 0.06 2.80 5.54
CA ASP A 34 -0.60 3.63 6.56
C ASP A 34 -0.97 2.82 7.81
N HIS A 35 -1.48 1.61 7.61
CA HIS A 35 -1.79 0.71 8.73
C HIS A 35 -0.52 0.31 9.50
N ILE A 36 0.58 0.07 8.81
CA ILE A 36 1.87 -0.24 9.44
C ILE A 36 2.37 0.96 10.23
N LEU A 37 2.40 2.15 9.62
CA LEU A 37 2.91 3.37 10.25
C LEU A 37 2.09 3.78 11.48
N ALA A 38 0.77 3.57 11.44
CA ALA A 38 -0.15 3.86 12.56
C ALA A 38 -0.24 2.72 13.60
N SER A 39 0.54 1.64 13.47
CA SER A 39 0.54 0.51 14.40
C SER A 39 1.34 0.79 15.67
N GLN A 40 0.98 0.11 16.77
CA GLN A 40 1.90 -0.11 17.86
C GLN A 40 2.93 -1.16 17.44
N HIS A 41 4.19 -0.79 17.47
CA HIS A 41 5.30 -1.69 17.14
C HIS A 41 5.85 -2.40 18.36
N TYR A 42 6.44 -3.58 18.14
CA TYR A 42 7.09 -4.40 19.17
C TYR A 42 8.40 -4.95 18.63
N ARG A 43 9.46 -4.83 19.42
CA ARG A 43 10.64 -5.68 19.24
C ARG A 43 10.38 -7.04 19.86
N ILE A 44 10.74 -8.09 19.16
CA ILE A 44 10.68 -9.46 19.68
C ILE A 44 12.08 -9.83 20.15
N ALA A 45 12.20 -10.15 21.44
CA ALA A 45 13.43 -10.65 22.06
C ALA A 45 13.28 -12.09 22.50
N VAL A 46 14.32 -12.90 22.31
CA VAL A 46 14.43 -14.27 22.80
C VAL A 46 15.73 -14.39 23.59
N GLU A 47 15.62 -14.72 24.88
CA GLU A 47 16.77 -14.77 25.79
C GLU A 47 17.60 -13.48 25.77
N SER A 48 16.91 -12.33 25.71
CA SER A 48 17.46 -10.96 25.62
C SER A 48 18.13 -10.61 24.29
N GLU A 49 18.15 -11.50 23.30
CA GLU A 49 18.65 -11.20 21.96
C GLU A 49 17.51 -10.75 21.01
N ALA A 50 17.81 -9.79 20.14
CA ALA A 50 16.87 -9.33 19.12
C ALA A 50 16.53 -10.47 18.14
N ALA A 51 15.26 -10.87 18.14
CA ALA A 51 14.74 -11.97 17.34
C ALA A 51 13.91 -11.52 16.13
N GLY A 52 13.32 -10.32 16.19
CA GLY A 52 12.48 -9.78 15.13
C GLY A 52 11.60 -8.64 15.61
N PHE A 53 10.53 -8.40 14.85
CA PHE A 53 9.54 -7.36 15.17
C PHE A 53 8.13 -7.78 14.79
N ALA A 54 7.15 -7.10 15.37
CA ALA A 54 5.73 -7.22 15.03
C ALA A 54 5.05 -5.85 15.13
N ALA A 55 3.86 -5.71 14.53
CA ALA A 55 3.07 -4.50 14.63
C ALA A 55 1.57 -4.84 14.72
N ILE A 56 0.85 -4.10 15.57
CA ILE A 56 -0.60 -4.24 15.80
C ILE A 56 -1.26 -2.87 15.65
N HIS A 57 -2.15 -2.75 14.68
CA HIS A 57 -2.94 -1.55 14.43
C HIS A 57 -4.25 -1.59 15.22
N GLY A 58 -4.60 -0.47 15.88
CA GLY A 58 -5.86 -0.32 16.61
C GLY A 58 -6.12 -1.45 17.61
N GLU A 59 -5.08 -1.93 18.29
CA GLU A 59 -5.12 -2.99 19.33
C GLU A 59 -5.65 -4.37 18.86
N SER A 60 -6.12 -4.50 17.63
CA SER A 60 -6.84 -5.71 17.19
C SER A 60 -6.36 -6.32 15.88
N LEU A 61 -5.55 -5.60 15.10
CA LEU A 61 -5.19 -5.98 13.74
C LEU A 61 -3.67 -6.11 13.59
N ILE A 62 -3.14 -7.33 13.47
CA ILE A 62 -1.72 -7.53 13.18
C ILE A 62 -1.46 -7.05 11.74
N THR A 63 -0.45 -6.21 11.57
CA THR A 63 -0.02 -5.68 10.27
C THR A 63 1.35 -6.18 9.84
N GLN A 64 2.18 -6.62 10.79
CA GLN A 64 3.50 -7.17 10.52
C GLN A 64 3.90 -8.24 11.53
N PHE A 65 4.64 -9.25 11.05
CA PHE A 65 5.33 -10.23 11.86
C PHE A 65 6.56 -10.76 11.11
N ALA A 66 7.74 -10.49 11.62
CA ALA A 66 8.98 -10.94 11.00
C ALA A 66 10.01 -11.39 12.05
N LEU A 67 10.73 -12.46 11.74
CA LEU A 67 11.82 -12.98 12.56
C LEU A 67 13.11 -13.07 11.78
N ALA A 68 14.22 -12.79 12.45
CA ALA A 68 15.54 -13.08 11.93
C ALA A 68 15.69 -14.58 11.61
N LYS A 69 16.44 -14.91 10.55
CA LYS A 69 16.54 -16.28 10.01
C LYS A 69 16.78 -17.35 11.08
N ARG A 70 17.64 -17.06 12.06
CA ARG A 70 18.01 -17.99 13.14
C ARG A 70 16.86 -18.30 14.12
N TYR A 71 15.82 -17.44 14.15
CA TYR A 71 14.67 -17.58 15.04
C TYR A 71 13.39 -18.05 14.32
N ARG A 72 13.43 -18.27 13.01
CA ARG A 72 12.23 -18.65 12.23
C ARG A 72 11.57 -19.94 12.70
N GLN A 73 12.34 -20.86 13.27
CA GLN A 73 11.80 -22.09 13.88
C GLN A 73 10.89 -21.84 15.08
N MET A 74 10.93 -20.62 15.66
CA MET A 74 10.05 -20.18 16.75
C MET A 74 8.83 -19.42 16.27
N GLY A 75 8.62 -19.32 14.96
CA GLY A 75 7.55 -18.51 14.38
C GLY A 75 6.17 -18.85 14.94
N GLN A 76 5.81 -20.13 14.97
CA GLN A 76 4.50 -20.56 15.44
C GLN A 76 4.23 -20.19 16.93
N PRO A 77 5.09 -20.55 17.90
CA PRO A 77 4.84 -20.15 19.30
C PRO A 77 4.90 -18.63 19.52
N LEU A 78 5.78 -17.91 18.80
CA LEU A 78 5.85 -16.45 18.91
C LEU A 78 4.62 -15.77 18.30
N TYR A 79 4.13 -16.24 17.17
CA TYR A 79 2.91 -15.72 16.58
C TYR A 79 1.68 -15.96 17.47
N ALA A 80 1.57 -17.17 18.04
CA ALA A 80 0.52 -17.49 19.01
C ALA A 80 0.59 -16.59 20.26
N GLN A 81 1.80 -16.21 20.69
CA GLN A 81 1.99 -15.26 21.79
C GLN A 81 1.61 -13.83 21.37
N LEU A 82 2.00 -13.38 20.17
CA LEU A 82 1.62 -12.09 19.61
C LEU A 82 0.10 -11.90 19.60
N ARG A 83 -0.65 -12.91 19.18
CA ARG A 83 -2.12 -12.89 19.16
C ARG A 83 -2.76 -12.70 20.54
N ARG A 84 -2.02 -12.93 21.63
CA ARG A 84 -2.50 -12.77 23.01
C ARG A 84 -2.08 -11.47 23.67
N LEU A 85 -1.24 -10.66 23.01
CA LEU A 85 -0.74 -9.40 23.60
C LEU A 85 -1.80 -8.33 23.71
N ALA A 86 -2.76 -8.33 22.80
CA ALA A 86 -3.85 -7.37 22.72
C ALA A 86 -5.14 -8.13 22.36
N GLN A 87 -6.23 -7.41 22.13
CA GLN A 87 -7.48 -8.02 21.67
C GLN A 87 -7.42 -8.35 20.17
N VAL A 88 -6.38 -9.05 19.73
CA VAL A 88 -6.18 -9.36 18.32
C VAL A 88 -7.33 -10.21 17.80
N GLN A 89 -7.98 -9.69 16.75
CA GLN A 89 -9.10 -10.34 16.07
C GLN A 89 -8.78 -10.71 14.62
N ALA A 90 -7.78 -10.05 14.02
CA ALA A 90 -7.43 -10.28 12.62
C ALA A 90 -5.96 -9.93 12.33
N ALA A 91 -5.54 -10.30 11.13
CA ALA A 91 -4.29 -9.89 10.53
C ALA A 91 -4.50 -9.43 9.09
N LEU A 92 -3.79 -8.39 8.64
CA LEU A 92 -3.64 -8.01 7.24
C LEU A 92 -2.33 -8.60 6.72
N VAL A 93 -2.42 -9.50 5.75
CA VAL A 93 -1.27 -10.31 5.31
C VAL A 93 -1.11 -10.22 3.80
N PRO A 94 0.00 -9.64 3.29
CA PRO A 94 0.31 -9.72 1.88
C PRO A 94 0.75 -11.16 1.52
N THR A 95 0.20 -11.71 0.43
CA THR A 95 0.51 -13.10 0.03
C THR A 95 1.97 -13.28 -0.42
N CYS A 96 2.69 -12.20 -0.66
CA CYS A 96 4.12 -12.22 -0.97
C CYS A 96 5.00 -12.35 0.28
N ASP A 97 4.49 -12.12 1.49
CA ASP A 97 5.19 -12.40 2.74
C ASP A 97 4.86 -13.83 3.20
N GLN A 98 5.59 -14.77 2.65
CA GLN A 98 5.35 -16.20 2.89
C GLN A 98 5.51 -16.60 4.36
N PHE A 99 6.47 -15.99 5.07
CA PHE A 99 6.70 -16.30 6.48
C PHE A 99 5.54 -15.83 7.35
N TYR A 100 5.13 -14.57 7.19
CA TYR A 100 4.01 -14.03 7.92
C TYR A 100 2.71 -14.76 7.57
N LEU A 101 2.47 -15.03 6.27
CA LEU A 101 1.28 -15.73 5.80
C LEU A 101 1.17 -17.14 6.42
N ALA A 102 2.26 -17.90 6.45
CA ALA A 102 2.26 -19.25 7.03
C ALA A 102 1.76 -19.24 8.47
N HIS A 103 2.25 -18.30 9.30
CA HIS A 103 1.85 -18.23 10.71
C HIS A 103 0.47 -17.57 10.91
N ALA A 104 0.08 -16.64 10.03
CA ALA A 104 -1.26 -16.06 10.09
C ALA A 104 -2.36 -17.08 9.78
N LEU A 105 -2.04 -18.13 9.04
CA LEU A 105 -2.99 -19.22 8.74
C LEU A 105 -3.08 -20.28 9.84
N ASP A 106 -2.27 -20.18 10.90
CA ASP A 106 -2.44 -21.06 12.07
C ASP A 106 -3.69 -20.63 12.85
N ASP A 107 -4.61 -21.56 13.11
CA ASP A 107 -5.83 -21.35 13.90
C ASP A 107 -6.77 -20.24 13.40
N TYR A 108 -6.79 -19.91 12.11
CA TYR A 108 -7.73 -18.94 11.57
C TYR A 108 -9.16 -19.47 11.52
N ARG A 109 -10.13 -18.58 11.69
CA ARG A 109 -11.57 -18.87 11.54
C ARG A 109 -12.12 -18.51 10.19
N GLN A 110 -11.66 -17.38 9.64
CA GLN A 110 -12.12 -16.87 8.36
C GLN A 110 -10.97 -16.26 7.57
N LEU A 111 -10.96 -16.50 6.26
CA LEU A 111 -10.04 -15.90 5.31
C LEU A 111 -10.83 -15.06 4.31
N ALA A 112 -10.56 -13.76 4.26
CA ALA A 112 -11.17 -12.84 3.33
C ALA A 112 -10.13 -12.23 2.39
N LYS A 113 -10.54 -12.02 1.14
CA LYS A 113 -9.74 -11.30 0.14
C LYS A 113 -9.97 -9.80 0.34
N GLN A 114 -8.92 -9.06 0.69
CA GLN A 114 -9.01 -7.64 1.00
C GLN A 114 -8.73 -6.78 -0.24
N ALA A 115 -7.57 -6.94 -0.86
CA ALA A 115 -7.15 -6.11 -1.98
C ALA A 115 -6.25 -6.85 -2.98
N TYR A 116 -6.18 -6.30 -4.19
CA TYR A 116 -5.10 -6.55 -5.14
C TYR A 116 -4.00 -5.52 -4.90
N PHE A 117 -2.74 -5.95 -4.94
CA PHE A 117 -1.58 -5.06 -5.04
C PHE A 117 -1.02 -5.16 -6.45
N PHE A 118 -0.98 -4.04 -7.13
CA PHE A 118 -0.51 -3.92 -8.50
C PHE A 118 0.89 -3.34 -8.55
N ALA A 119 1.68 -3.82 -9.48
CA ALA A 119 2.97 -3.26 -9.85
C ALA A 119 2.94 -2.82 -11.32
N ALA A 120 3.71 -1.80 -11.65
CA ALA A 120 3.88 -1.38 -13.03
C ALA A 120 4.49 -2.52 -13.86
N GLY A 121 3.96 -2.73 -15.08
CA GLY A 121 4.61 -3.57 -16.08
C GLY A 121 5.87 -2.90 -16.63
N THR A 122 6.75 -3.69 -17.24
CA THR A 122 8.00 -3.19 -17.86
C THR A 122 7.76 -2.44 -19.17
N ALA A 123 6.64 -2.70 -19.84
CA ALA A 123 6.28 -1.97 -21.06
C ALA A 123 5.84 -0.53 -20.72
N PRO A 124 6.23 0.48 -21.52
CA PRO A 124 5.69 1.83 -21.40
C PRO A 124 4.15 1.82 -21.43
N ALA A 125 3.53 2.75 -20.72
CA ALA A 125 2.11 2.92 -20.85
C ALA A 125 1.80 3.45 -22.26
N ALA A 126 0.95 2.75 -23.01
CA ALA A 126 0.50 3.22 -24.32
C ALA A 126 -0.54 4.34 -24.15
N VAL A 127 -0.11 5.48 -23.61
CA VAL A 127 -0.96 6.67 -23.50
C VAL A 127 -0.72 7.51 -24.74
N LEU A 128 -1.73 7.52 -25.62
CA LEU A 128 -1.70 8.28 -26.85
C LEU A 128 -2.47 9.59 -26.70
N GLU A 129 -2.10 10.62 -27.51
CA GLU A 129 -2.94 11.81 -27.70
C GLU A 129 -4.43 11.42 -27.78
N PRO A 130 -5.36 12.20 -27.17
CA PRO A 130 -5.20 13.60 -26.73
C PRO A 130 -4.97 13.81 -25.22
N TRP A 131 -4.36 12.86 -24.53
CA TRP A 131 -4.22 12.89 -23.07
C TRP A 131 -2.92 13.59 -22.64
N SER A 132 -3.01 14.40 -21.59
CA SER A 132 -1.84 14.97 -20.92
C SER A 132 -2.04 15.06 -19.41
N LEU A 133 -0.94 15.18 -18.68
CA LEU A 133 -0.90 15.31 -17.24
C LEU A 133 -0.14 16.58 -16.87
N ARG A 134 -0.67 17.37 -15.93
CA ARG A 134 0.06 18.48 -15.32
C ARG A 134 -0.08 18.47 -13.80
N PRO A 135 0.89 19.01 -13.06
CA PRO A 135 0.72 19.24 -11.63
C PRO A 135 -0.51 20.11 -11.34
N VAL A 136 -1.12 19.89 -10.19
CA VAL A 136 -2.21 20.70 -9.63
C VAL A 136 -1.67 22.08 -9.27
N THR A 137 -2.47 23.10 -9.51
CA THR A 137 -2.27 24.49 -9.03
C THR A 137 -3.30 24.82 -7.93
N ALA A 138 -3.08 25.91 -7.21
CA ALA A 138 -4.03 26.34 -6.16
C ALA A 138 -5.47 26.55 -6.70
N ASP A 139 -5.59 26.98 -7.95
CA ASP A 139 -6.89 27.20 -8.60
C ASP A 139 -7.67 25.90 -8.85
N ASP A 140 -6.97 24.77 -8.93
CA ASP A 140 -7.59 23.45 -9.17
C ASP A 140 -8.22 22.85 -7.91
N ILE A 141 -7.80 23.26 -6.71
CA ILE A 141 -8.22 22.66 -5.42
C ILE A 141 -9.75 22.67 -5.26
N VAL A 142 -10.38 23.79 -5.63
CA VAL A 142 -11.85 23.92 -5.55
C VAL A 142 -12.53 22.90 -6.46
N LEU A 143 -12.03 22.75 -7.69
CA LEU A 143 -12.56 21.78 -8.66
C LEU A 143 -12.36 20.35 -8.17
N ILE A 144 -11.18 20.02 -7.63
CA ILE A 144 -10.87 18.69 -7.08
C ILE A 144 -11.89 18.33 -6.00
N ARG A 145 -12.13 19.20 -5.02
CA ARG A 145 -13.10 18.95 -3.95
C ARG A 145 -14.52 18.80 -4.45
N GLN A 146 -14.94 19.67 -5.38
CA GLN A 146 -16.28 19.62 -5.94
C GLN A 146 -16.55 18.31 -6.69
N GLU A 147 -15.59 17.82 -7.48
CA GLU A 147 -15.77 16.67 -8.34
C GLU A 147 -15.46 15.34 -7.62
N SER A 148 -14.47 15.30 -6.72
CA SER A 148 -13.99 14.07 -6.08
C SER A 148 -14.42 13.87 -4.62
N GLY A 149 -15.03 14.90 -3.99
CA GLY A 149 -15.35 14.86 -2.56
C GLY A 149 -14.09 14.57 -1.73
N ASP A 150 -14.20 13.64 -0.80
CA ASP A 150 -13.12 13.29 0.15
C ASP A 150 -12.07 12.29 -0.44
N PHE A 151 -12.10 12.02 -1.75
CA PHE A 151 -11.24 11.00 -2.35
C PHE A 151 -9.73 11.27 -2.21
N PHE A 152 -9.34 12.55 -2.20
CA PHE A 152 -7.93 12.99 -2.06
C PHE A 152 -7.66 13.70 -0.72
N GLU A 153 -8.44 13.47 0.32
CA GLU A 153 -8.15 14.10 1.61
C GLU A 153 -6.92 13.47 2.32
N PRO A 154 -6.05 14.29 2.95
CA PRO A 154 -6.06 15.76 2.95
C PRO A 154 -5.43 16.36 1.66
N VAL A 155 -6.26 17.00 0.85
CA VAL A 155 -5.86 17.52 -0.47
C VAL A 155 -4.73 18.54 -0.41
N GLU A 156 -4.68 19.38 0.62
CA GLU A 156 -3.62 20.37 0.82
C GLU A 156 -2.26 19.69 1.03
N GLY A 157 -2.20 18.63 1.82
CA GLY A 157 -0.96 17.89 2.07
C GLY A 157 -0.36 17.33 0.78
N TYR A 158 -1.19 16.70 -0.05
CA TYR A 158 -0.75 16.19 -1.35
C TYR A 158 -0.40 17.29 -2.35
N PHE A 159 -1.12 18.43 -2.30
CA PHE A 159 -0.80 19.58 -3.11
C PHE A 159 0.56 20.20 -2.74
N GLU A 160 0.82 20.43 -1.45
CA GLU A 160 2.08 20.96 -0.95
C GLU A 160 3.27 20.03 -1.24
N ALA A 161 3.04 18.72 -1.20
CA ALA A 161 4.02 17.71 -1.57
C ALA A 161 4.27 17.61 -3.10
N GLY A 162 3.44 18.26 -3.93
CA GLY A 162 3.53 18.18 -5.39
C GLY A 162 3.16 16.79 -5.94
N GLU A 163 2.23 16.11 -5.28
CA GLU A 163 1.83 14.72 -5.56
C GLU A 163 0.50 14.63 -6.31
N LEU A 164 -0.22 15.76 -6.47
CA LEU A 164 -1.49 15.84 -7.19
C LEU A 164 -1.32 16.33 -8.62
N TYR A 165 -2.12 15.76 -9.50
CA TYR A 165 -2.10 16.02 -10.93
C TYR A 165 -3.51 16.18 -11.49
N VAL A 166 -3.64 17.01 -12.53
CA VAL A 166 -4.85 17.12 -13.38
C VAL A 166 -4.59 16.36 -14.67
N THR A 167 -5.50 15.46 -15.02
CA THR A 167 -5.53 14.82 -16.33
C THR A 167 -6.36 15.68 -17.27
N LEU A 168 -5.77 16.02 -18.41
CA LEU A 168 -6.39 16.83 -19.44
C LEU A 168 -6.66 16.00 -20.69
N ARG A 169 -7.77 16.31 -21.38
CA ARG A 169 -8.07 15.85 -22.73
C ARG A 169 -8.32 17.06 -23.61
N ALA A 170 -7.43 17.28 -24.58
CA ALA A 170 -7.47 18.47 -25.43
C ALA A 170 -7.56 19.80 -24.63
N GLY A 171 -6.87 19.86 -23.47
CA GLY A 171 -6.85 21.04 -22.59
C GLY A 171 -7.98 21.11 -21.56
N GLU A 172 -9.00 20.26 -21.64
CA GLU A 172 -10.11 20.19 -20.66
C GLU A 172 -9.77 19.25 -19.51
N PRO A 173 -9.96 19.65 -18.22
CA PRO A 173 -9.85 18.76 -17.07
C PRO A 173 -10.89 17.63 -17.13
N VAL A 174 -10.43 16.37 -17.09
CA VAL A 174 -11.29 15.19 -17.19
C VAL A 174 -11.11 14.22 -16.02
N GLY A 175 -10.09 14.44 -15.19
CA GLY A 175 -9.80 13.61 -14.01
C GLY A 175 -8.61 14.14 -13.23
N PHE A 176 -8.32 13.46 -12.14
CA PHE A 176 -7.23 13.80 -11.22
C PHE A 176 -6.41 12.55 -10.92
N GLY A 177 -5.15 12.76 -10.60
CA GLY A 177 -4.20 11.72 -10.25
C GLY A 177 -3.40 12.04 -9.01
N LEU A 178 -2.93 11.01 -8.34
CA LEU A 178 -2.09 11.08 -7.14
C LEU A 178 -0.86 10.19 -7.32
N THR A 179 0.30 10.68 -6.86
CA THR A 179 1.51 9.90 -6.66
C THR A 179 1.92 9.99 -5.19
N ASP A 180 1.34 9.16 -4.35
CA ASP A 180 1.59 9.09 -2.91
C ASP A 180 2.94 8.40 -2.65
N ILE A 181 3.97 9.19 -2.27
CA ILE A 181 5.35 8.71 -2.12
C ILE A 181 5.50 7.94 -0.82
N SER A 182 5.99 6.71 -0.92
CA SER A 182 6.14 5.82 0.22
C SER A 182 7.14 6.34 1.26
N ALA A 183 6.77 6.31 2.53
CA ALA A 183 7.66 6.54 3.66
C ALA A 183 8.51 5.29 3.99
N LEU A 184 8.11 4.11 3.53
CA LEU A 184 8.79 2.84 3.80
C LEU A 184 9.79 2.44 2.71
N TYR A 185 9.54 2.82 1.46
CA TYR A 185 10.40 2.52 0.31
C TYR A 185 10.93 3.81 -0.32
N PRO A 186 12.24 3.96 -0.51
CA PRO A 186 12.80 5.20 -1.06
C PRO A 186 12.50 5.42 -2.54
N ASP A 187 12.04 4.39 -3.24
CA ASP A 187 11.89 4.35 -4.70
C ASP A 187 10.49 3.92 -5.15
N VAL A 188 9.47 4.05 -4.29
CA VAL A 188 8.09 3.62 -4.59
C VAL A 188 7.12 4.78 -4.40
N ALA A 189 6.14 4.88 -5.30
CA ALA A 189 4.96 5.70 -5.11
C ALA A 189 3.68 4.89 -5.39
N SER A 190 2.70 5.00 -4.52
CA SER A 190 1.35 4.51 -4.77
C SER A 190 0.63 5.48 -5.69
N ILE A 191 0.09 5.00 -6.81
CA ILE A 191 -0.67 5.83 -7.73
C ILE A 191 -2.16 5.59 -7.59
N GLY A 192 -2.91 6.69 -7.58
CA GLY A 192 -4.36 6.71 -7.52
C GLY A 192 -4.96 7.64 -8.56
N MET A 193 -6.23 7.44 -8.91
CA MET A 193 -6.90 8.32 -9.86
C MET A 193 -8.40 8.46 -9.58
N TYR A 194 -8.93 9.62 -9.93
CA TYR A 194 -10.35 9.89 -9.98
C TYR A 194 -10.73 10.40 -11.38
N THR A 195 -11.81 9.85 -11.94
CA THR A 195 -12.39 10.33 -13.20
C THR A 195 -13.61 11.17 -12.91
N ILE A 196 -13.65 12.42 -13.38
CA ILE A 196 -14.81 13.28 -13.29
C ILE A 196 -16.03 12.57 -13.88
N GLU A 197 -17.16 12.58 -13.19
CA GLU A 197 -18.27 11.66 -13.43
C GLU A 197 -18.77 11.66 -14.88
N ARG A 198 -18.91 12.84 -15.49
CA ARG A 198 -19.36 13.00 -16.88
C ARG A 198 -18.43 12.41 -17.95
N PHE A 199 -17.17 12.09 -17.57
CA PHE A 199 -16.16 11.52 -18.46
C PHE A 199 -15.84 10.04 -18.14
N ARG A 200 -16.65 9.41 -17.30
CA ARG A 200 -16.50 7.98 -17.02
C ARG A 200 -16.78 7.14 -18.25
N HIS A 201 -16.17 5.96 -18.30
CA HIS A 201 -16.25 4.99 -19.40
C HIS A 201 -15.58 5.41 -20.71
N GLU A 202 -14.91 6.57 -20.77
CA GLU A 202 -14.20 7.10 -21.94
C GLU A 202 -12.68 6.81 -21.93
N GLY A 203 -12.21 5.98 -21.00
CA GLY A 203 -10.79 5.60 -20.93
C GLY A 203 -9.92 6.53 -20.04
N VAL A 204 -10.49 7.61 -19.49
CA VAL A 204 -9.78 8.60 -18.66
C VAL A 204 -8.94 7.96 -17.56
N GLY A 205 -9.55 7.06 -16.78
CA GLY A 205 -8.82 6.44 -15.66
C GLY A 205 -7.59 5.63 -16.07
N ALA A 206 -7.68 4.90 -17.20
CA ALA A 206 -6.52 4.16 -17.71
C ALA A 206 -5.45 5.10 -18.25
N ALA A 207 -5.85 6.20 -18.93
CA ALA A 207 -4.94 7.23 -19.40
C ALA A 207 -4.23 7.93 -18.22
N THR A 208 -4.99 8.34 -17.18
CA THR A 208 -4.43 8.96 -15.96
C THR A 208 -3.39 8.06 -15.32
N LEU A 209 -3.71 6.78 -15.08
CA LEU A 209 -2.77 5.83 -14.48
C LEU A 209 -1.53 5.59 -15.35
N GLY A 210 -1.69 5.54 -16.67
CA GLY A 210 -0.58 5.43 -17.61
C GLY A 210 0.36 6.63 -17.51
N LEU A 211 -0.19 7.84 -17.53
CA LEU A 211 0.58 9.08 -17.38
C LEU A 211 1.26 9.20 -16.00
N LEU A 212 0.59 8.78 -14.93
CA LEU A 212 1.20 8.74 -13.58
C LEU A 212 2.36 7.72 -13.51
N ARG A 213 2.24 6.57 -14.18
CA ARG A 213 3.36 5.60 -14.28
C ARG A 213 4.56 6.22 -14.97
N ASP A 214 4.34 6.93 -16.08
CA ASP A 214 5.41 7.60 -16.82
C ASP A 214 6.03 8.71 -15.97
N GLU A 215 5.23 9.46 -15.20
CA GLU A 215 5.71 10.48 -14.28
C GLU A 215 6.54 9.84 -13.13
N CYS A 216 6.08 8.74 -12.54
CA CYS A 216 6.86 7.99 -11.56
C CYS A 216 8.20 7.53 -12.15
N GLN A 217 8.20 6.96 -13.35
CA GLN A 217 9.42 6.52 -14.02
C GLN A 217 10.38 7.69 -14.28
N ARG A 218 9.87 8.84 -14.72
CA ARG A 218 10.66 10.07 -14.94
C ARG A 218 11.32 10.55 -13.63
N ARG A 219 10.66 10.34 -12.48
CA ARG A 219 11.17 10.67 -11.13
C ARG A 219 12.05 9.56 -10.53
N GLY A 220 12.29 8.46 -11.23
CA GLY A 220 13.05 7.31 -10.73
C GLY A 220 12.28 6.46 -9.72
N LEU A 221 10.94 6.56 -9.70
CA LEU A 221 10.06 5.84 -8.80
C LEU A 221 9.40 4.64 -9.49
N ARG A 222 9.18 3.58 -8.74
CA ARG A 222 8.35 2.44 -9.14
C ARG A 222 6.90 2.70 -8.75
N ALA A 223 6.00 2.73 -9.72
CA ALA A 223 4.58 2.88 -9.46
C ALA A 223 3.96 1.58 -8.95
N VAL A 224 3.23 1.66 -7.84
CA VAL A 224 2.37 0.59 -7.31
C VAL A 224 0.95 1.13 -7.16
N ALA A 225 -0.03 0.25 -7.02
CA ALA A 225 -1.40 0.64 -6.72
C ALA A 225 -2.13 -0.47 -5.98
N GLY A 226 -3.05 -0.10 -5.12
CA GLY A 226 -4.00 -1.01 -4.49
C GLY A 226 -5.41 -0.83 -5.06
N CYS A 227 -6.19 -1.90 -5.06
CA CYS A 227 -7.63 -1.76 -5.18
C CYS A 227 -8.34 -2.84 -4.37
N TRP A 228 -9.47 -2.46 -3.78
CA TRP A 228 -10.32 -3.42 -3.08
C TRP A 228 -10.67 -4.61 -3.97
N TYR A 229 -10.60 -5.81 -3.43
CA TYR A 229 -10.68 -7.05 -4.19
C TYR A 229 -11.94 -7.14 -5.08
N TYR A 230 -13.06 -6.58 -4.63
CA TYR A 230 -14.34 -6.62 -5.34
C TYR A 230 -14.61 -5.39 -6.21
N ASN A 231 -13.66 -4.44 -6.28
CA ASN A 231 -13.73 -3.31 -7.21
C ASN A 231 -13.22 -3.73 -8.60
N HIS A 232 -14.06 -4.46 -9.32
CA HIS A 232 -13.71 -4.99 -10.64
C HIS A 232 -13.46 -3.90 -11.69
N LEU A 233 -14.08 -2.71 -11.54
CA LEU A 233 -13.86 -1.59 -12.44
C LEU A 233 -12.45 -1.02 -12.26
N SER A 234 -12.04 -0.74 -11.02
CA SER A 234 -10.69 -0.28 -10.71
C SER A 234 -9.65 -1.30 -11.17
N LYS A 235 -9.87 -2.60 -10.87
CA LYS A 235 -8.99 -3.68 -11.33
C LYS A 235 -8.77 -3.65 -12.85
N ARG A 236 -9.83 -3.59 -13.64
CA ARG A 236 -9.74 -3.54 -15.11
C ARG A 236 -9.05 -2.26 -15.60
N THR A 237 -9.26 -1.15 -14.91
CA THR A 237 -8.61 0.13 -15.26
C THR A 237 -7.10 0.06 -15.04
N LEU A 238 -6.64 -0.51 -13.92
CA LEU A 238 -5.23 -0.76 -13.63
C LEU A 238 -4.59 -1.71 -14.67
N GLU A 239 -5.29 -2.80 -15.01
CA GLU A 239 -4.82 -3.74 -16.03
C GLU A 239 -4.70 -3.08 -17.42
N ARG A 240 -5.67 -2.23 -17.80
CA ARG A 240 -5.62 -1.45 -19.05
C ARG A 240 -4.48 -0.42 -19.05
N ALA A 241 -4.14 0.13 -17.89
CA ALA A 241 -2.98 1.00 -17.73
C ALA A 241 -1.64 0.23 -17.75
N GLY A 242 -1.63 -1.07 -18.04
CA GLY A 242 -0.42 -1.90 -18.14
C GLY A 242 0.16 -2.29 -16.79
N MET A 243 -0.64 -2.29 -15.73
CA MET A 243 -0.26 -2.81 -14.43
C MET A 243 -0.71 -4.27 -14.27
N HIS A 244 -0.01 -5.03 -13.45
CA HIS A 244 -0.37 -6.40 -13.12
C HIS A 244 -0.36 -6.60 -11.61
N ALA A 245 -1.14 -7.56 -11.11
CA ALA A 245 -1.28 -7.80 -9.68
C ALA A 245 -0.54 -9.08 -9.26
N PRO A 246 0.73 -9.00 -8.86
CA PRO A 246 1.55 -10.15 -8.48
C PRO A 246 1.16 -10.71 -7.11
N THR A 247 0.55 -9.91 -6.25
CA THR A 247 0.20 -10.31 -4.88
C THR A 247 -1.20 -9.83 -4.48
N ARG A 248 -1.67 -10.30 -3.33
CA ARG A 248 -2.96 -9.96 -2.73
C ARG A 248 -2.74 -9.55 -1.28
N LEU A 249 -3.62 -8.70 -0.76
CA LEU A 249 -3.79 -8.51 0.66
C LEU A 249 -4.94 -9.42 1.13
N LEU A 250 -4.68 -10.22 2.15
CA LEU A 250 -5.68 -11.05 2.81
C LEU A 250 -5.99 -10.46 4.18
N LYS A 251 -7.25 -10.59 4.61
CA LYS A 251 -7.66 -10.40 6.00
C LYS A 251 -7.93 -11.77 6.60
N VAL A 252 -7.14 -12.13 7.58
CA VAL A 252 -7.23 -13.40 8.32
C VAL A 252 -7.90 -13.09 9.65
N ALA A 253 -9.04 -13.70 9.96
CA ALA A 253 -9.76 -13.51 11.23
C ALA A 253 -9.56 -14.72 12.15
N TYR A 254 -9.45 -14.46 13.46
CA TYR A 254 -9.20 -15.42 14.54
C TYR A 254 -10.39 -15.65 15.45
#